data_1ee62311b28a150742eba5134952c003
#
_entry.id   1ee62311b28a150742eba5134952c003
#
_cell.length_a   1.000
_cell.length_b   1.000
_cell.length_c   1.000
_cell.angle_alpha   90.00
_cell.angle_beta   90.00
_cell.angle_gamma   90.00
#
_symmetry.space_group_name_H-M   'P 1'
#
loop_
_entity.id
_entity.type
_entity.pdbx_description
1 polymer ?
#
loop_
_entity_poly.entity_id
_entity_poly.type
_entity_poly.pdbx_seq_one_letter_code
_entity_poly.pdbx_strand_id
1 'polypeptide(L)'
;KPVYGFVLSVVIAMILGYTVENTDIFCWMRIVNFYPFFYLGYVISIEDITKWLENKKIKVMAIISLITYFVICCVGIDKIFWLRFLLTGRSGYYRLEYGMAYGPLIRLGVYVISFFIVFMFLSIMPKRRFILSKIGQRSLSVYVFHYVFIYIYMASSLYKYLPYKYPNKWWLFIVAIGIVVTFIC
;
A
#
# COMPACT_ATOMS: atom_id res chain seq x y z
N LYS A 1 -5.39 19.54 18.87
CA LYS A 1 -4.19 18.80 19.27
C LYS A 1 -4.00 17.65 18.30
N PRO A 2 -2.79 17.41 17.75
CA PRO A 2 -2.58 16.49 16.62
C PRO A 2 -2.98 15.04 16.93
N VAL A 3 -2.80 14.59 18.16
CA VAL A 3 -3.15 13.21 18.56
C VAL A 3 -4.65 12.93 18.41
N TYR A 4 -5.51 13.89 18.74
CA TYR A 4 -6.96 13.69 18.59
C TYR A 4 -7.39 13.51 17.14
N GLY A 5 -6.79 14.25 16.23
CA GLY A 5 -7.08 14.10 14.79
C GLY A 5 -6.67 12.73 14.27
N PHE A 6 -5.53 12.22 14.71
CA PHE A 6 -5.07 10.88 14.36
C PHE A 6 -6.04 9.80 14.88
N VAL A 7 -6.35 9.83 16.19
CA VAL A 7 -7.27 8.87 16.78
C VAL A 7 -8.64 8.91 16.13
N LEU A 8 -9.17 10.13 15.89
CA LEU A 8 -10.45 10.31 15.20
C LEU A 8 -10.43 9.69 13.80
N SER A 9 -9.35 9.89 13.04
CA SER A 9 -9.22 9.32 11.68
C SER A 9 -9.22 7.79 11.69
N VAL A 10 -8.55 7.17 12.66
CA VAL A 10 -8.56 5.71 12.84
C VAL A 10 -9.96 5.22 13.22
N VAL A 11 -10.63 5.89 14.15
CA VAL A 11 -11.99 5.53 14.59
C VAL A 11 -12.98 5.62 13.42
N ILE A 12 -12.93 6.70 12.64
CA ILE A 12 -13.78 6.87 11.46
C ILE A 12 -13.54 5.74 10.46
N ALA A 13 -12.28 5.40 10.19
CA ALA A 13 -11.93 4.30 9.29
C ALA A 13 -12.43 2.93 9.80
N MET A 14 -12.43 2.72 11.12
CA MET A 14 -12.97 1.50 11.73
C MET A 14 -14.50 1.43 11.59
N ILE A 15 -15.21 2.52 11.84
CA ILE A 15 -16.68 2.59 11.72
C ILE A 15 -17.12 2.37 10.28
N LEU A 16 -16.45 3.01 9.32
CA LEU A 16 -16.77 2.88 7.90
C LEU A 16 -16.54 1.47 7.34
N GLY A 17 -15.78 0.63 8.05
CA GLY A 17 -15.65 -0.79 7.70
C GLY A 17 -16.96 -1.60 7.77
N TYR A 18 -17.97 -1.11 8.47
CA TYR A 18 -19.30 -1.73 8.52
C TYR A 18 -20.18 -1.40 7.32
N THR A 19 -19.79 -0.45 6.47
CA THR A 19 -20.58 -0.13 5.27
C THR A 19 -20.57 -1.29 4.28
N VAL A 20 -21.76 -1.66 3.81
CA VAL A 20 -21.97 -2.86 3.00
C VAL A 20 -21.86 -2.55 1.49
N GLU A 21 -21.77 -1.30 1.09
CA GLU A 21 -21.84 -0.90 -0.30
C GLU A 21 -20.63 -1.35 -1.13
N ASN A 22 -20.94 -2.04 -2.22
CA ASN A 22 -19.99 -2.50 -3.23
C ASN A 22 -19.48 -1.38 -4.16
N THR A 23 -20.04 -0.19 -4.06
CA THR A 23 -19.73 0.93 -4.94
C THR A 23 -18.66 1.81 -4.33
N ASP A 24 -17.42 1.52 -4.66
CA ASP A 24 -16.26 2.38 -4.32
C ASP A 24 -16.21 3.58 -5.29
N ILE A 25 -17.31 4.37 -5.31
CA ILE A 25 -17.41 5.58 -6.12
C ILE A 25 -16.33 6.55 -5.63
N PHE A 26 -15.51 7.07 -6.54
CA PHE A 26 -14.38 7.95 -6.23
C PHE A 26 -13.34 7.40 -5.24
N CYS A 27 -13.29 6.09 -5.01
CA CYS A 27 -12.32 5.45 -4.09
C CYS A 27 -12.38 5.99 -2.66
N TRP A 28 -13.53 6.49 -2.21
CA TRP A 28 -13.68 7.14 -0.90
C TRP A 28 -13.31 6.23 0.27
N MET A 29 -13.63 4.94 0.20
CA MET A 29 -13.22 3.97 1.23
C MET A 29 -11.70 3.90 1.37
N ARG A 30 -10.97 3.94 0.26
CA ARG A 30 -9.49 3.95 0.28
C ARG A 30 -8.98 5.25 0.87
N ILE A 31 -9.57 6.38 0.48
CA ILE A 31 -9.17 7.69 1.02
C ILE A 31 -9.27 7.67 2.54
N VAL A 32 -10.39 7.24 3.09
CA VAL A 32 -10.60 7.21 4.55
C VAL A 32 -9.69 6.18 5.23
N ASN A 33 -9.52 4.99 4.63
CA ASN A 33 -8.67 3.95 5.21
C ASN A 33 -7.17 4.32 5.21
N PHE A 34 -6.70 5.08 4.23
CA PHE A 34 -5.30 5.51 4.16
C PHE A 34 -5.07 6.89 4.80
N TYR A 35 -6.11 7.64 5.10
CA TYR A 35 -6.01 8.96 5.72
C TYR A 35 -5.19 9.00 7.01
N PRO A 36 -5.28 8.02 7.95
CA PRO A 36 -4.44 8.00 9.14
C PRO A 36 -2.93 8.02 8.84
N PHE A 37 -2.49 7.39 7.76
CA PHE A 37 -1.08 7.40 7.35
C PHE A 37 -0.64 8.77 6.86
N PHE A 38 -1.46 9.43 6.03
CA PHE A 38 -1.19 10.80 5.58
C PHE A 38 -1.17 11.77 6.74
N TYR A 39 -2.15 11.67 7.65
CA TYR A 39 -2.22 12.52 8.80
C TYR A 39 -1.01 12.35 9.73
N LEU A 40 -0.58 11.12 9.96
CA LEU A 40 0.61 10.85 10.75
C LEU A 40 1.86 11.45 10.10
N GLY A 41 2.02 11.30 8.79
CA GLY A 41 3.11 11.89 8.03
C GLY A 41 3.12 13.43 8.06
N TYR A 42 1.94 14.07 8.17
CA TYR A 42 1.82 15.51 8.33
C TYR A 42 2.19 15.99 9.73
N VAL A 43 1.86 15.20 10.76
CA VAL A 43 2.06 15.60 12.17
C VAL A 43 3.49 15.36 12.63
N ILE A 44 4.14 14.30 12.16
CA ILE A 44 5.49 13.95 12.60
C ILE A 44 6.50 14.84 11.89
N SER A 45 7.35 15.52 12.65
CA SER A 45 8.42 16.34 12.06
C SER A 45 9.48 15.44 11.41
N ILE A 46 9.98 15.88 10.26
CA ILE A 46 11.06 15.17 9.54
C ILE A 46 12.32 15.08 10.40
N GLU A 47 12.57 16.08 11.24
CA GLU A 47 13.74 16.14 12.13
C GLU A 47 13.70 15.06 13.20
N ASP A 48 12.55 14.82 13.81
CA ASP A 48 12.39 13.78 14.84
C ASP A 48 12.53 12.39 14.23
N ILE A 49 11.91 12.15 13.06
CA ILE A 49 12.07 10.90 12.34
C ILE A 49 13.55 10.66 11.99
N THR A 50 14.24 11.66 11.45
CA THR A 50 15.63 11.47 11.00
C THR A 50 16.57 11.13 12.16
N LYS A 51 16.42 11.76 13.32
CA LYS A 51 17.20 11.41 14.53
C LYS A 51 17.02 9.94 14.94
N TRP A 52 15.78 9.46 14.93
CA TRP A 52 15.47 8.06 15.24
C TRP A 52 16.05 7.09 14.19
N LEU A 53 15.90 7.43 12.91
CA LEU A 53 16.35 6.60 11.80
C LEU A 53 17.89 6.54 11.64
N GLU A 54 18.63 7.44 12.27
CA GLU A 54 20.10 7.43 12.26
C GLU A 54 20.73 6.35 13.13
N ASN A 55 19.98 5.82 14.08
CA ASN A 55 20.49 4.81 14.99
C ASN A 55 20.77 3.49 14.27
N LYS A 56 22.05 3.06 14.30
CA LYS A 56 22.49 1.81 13.66
C LYS A 56 21.74 0.59 14.18
N LYS A 57 21.38 0.56 15.47
CA LYS A 57 20.61 -0.54 16.08
C LYS A 57 19.20 -0.65 15.45
N ILE A 58 18.54 0.51 15.25
CA ILE A 58 17.22 0.56 14.63
C ILE A 58 17.30 0.05 13.17
N LYS A 59 18.34 0.40 12.42
CA LYS A 59 18.52 -0.10 11.05
C LYS A 59 18.68 -1.61 10.98
N VAL A 60 19.49 -2.19 11.86
CA VAL A 60 19.67 -3.64 11.92
C VAL A 60 18.36 -4.33 12.30
N MET A 61 17.66 -3.83 13.32
CA MET A 61 16.33 -4.33 13.68
C MET A 61 15.33 -4.22 12.52
N ALA A 62 15.37 -3.12 11.79
CA ALA A 62 14.49 -2.89 10.66
C ALA A 62 14.73 -3.92 9.55
N ILE A 63 15.98 -4.21 9.21
CA ILE A 63 16.32 -5.23 8.20
C ILE A 63 15.82 -6.60 8.65
N ILE A 64 16.10 -7.00 9.88
CA ILE A 64 15.67 -8.29 10.43
C ILE A 64 14.13 -8.38 10.40
N SER A 65 13.43 -7.34 10.89
CA SER A 65 11.96 -7.30 10.93
C SER A 65 11.34 -7.40 9.54
N LEU A 66 11.89 -6.71 8.54
CA LEU A 66 11.38 -6.77 7.17
C LEU A 66 11.63 -8.13 6.52
N ILE A 67 12.81 -8.73 6.73
CA ILE A 67 13.10 -10.08 6.25
C ILE A 67 12.14 -11.08 6.90
N THR A 68 11.98 -11.02 8.22
CA THR A 68 11.05 -11.88 8.97
C THR A 68 9.61 -11.73 8.47
N TYR A 69 9.15 -10.48 8.29
CA TYR A 69 7.83 -10.20 7.72
C TYR A 69 7.66 -10.81 6.32
N PHE A 70 8.67 -10.64 5.45
CA PHE A 70 8.64 -11.21 4.11
C PHE A 70 8.58 -12.74 4.12
N VAL A 71 9.39 -13.39 4.98
CA VAL A 71 9.37 -14.86 5.14
C VAL A 71 8.01 -15.33 5.65
N ILE A 72 7.43 -14.66 6.65
CA ILE A 72 6.08 -14.98 7.16
C ILE A 72 5.04 -14.85 6.04
N CYS A 73 5.12 -13.81 5.24
CA CYS A 73 4.21 -13.63 4.10
C CYS A 73 4.38 -14.73 3.04
N CYS A 74 5.61 -15.13 2.73
CA CYS A 74 5.86 -16.19 1.75
C CYS A 74 5.38 -17.57 2.22
N VAL A 75 5.65 -17.90 3.48
CA VAL A 75 5.28 -19.22 4.05
C VAL A 75 3.79 -19.28 4.40
N GLY A 76 3.22 -18.17 4.85
CA GLY A 76 1.84 -18.11 5.35
C GLY A 76 0.83 -17.55 4.36
N ILE A 77 1.19 -17.40 3.06
CA ILE A 77 0.36 -16.70 2.07
C ILE A 77 -1.06 -17.24 2.02
N ASP A 78 -1.24 -18.54 2.04
CA ASP A 78 -2.57 -19.16 1.96
C ASP A 78 -3.45 -18.82 3.16
N LYS A 79 -2.84 -18.70 4.35
CA LYS A 79 -3.54 -18.36 5.60
C LYS A 79 -3.84 -16.87 5.73
N ILE A 80 -3.00 -16.02 5.13
CA ILE A 80 -3.08 -14.57 5.28
C ILE A 80 -3.81 -13.90 4.10
N PHE A 81 -4.03 -14.66 3.02
CA PHE A 81 -4.58 -14.12 1.77
C PHE A 81 -5.95 -13.44 1.92
N TRP A 82 -6.76 -13.84 2.89
CA TRP A 82 -8.03 -13.19 3.21
C TRP A 82 -7.87 -11.75 3.71
N LEU A 83 -6.73 -11.41 4.35
CA LEU A 83 -6.43 -10.03 4.79
C LEU A 83 -6.30 -9.04 3.64
N ARG A 84 -6.11 -9.50 2.40
CA ARG A 84 -6.02 -8.65 1.21
C ARG A 84 -7.16 -7.65 1.09
N PHE A 85 -8.35 -8.04 1.51
CA PHE A 85 -9.53 -7.18 1.45
C PHE A 85 -9.42 -5.95 2.34
N LEU A 86 -8.78 -6.09 3.50
CA LEU A 86 -8.52 -4.97 4.40
C LEU A 86 -7.29 -4.17 3.96
N LEU A 87 -6.22 -4.86 3.51
CA LEU A 87 -4.99 -4.23 3.05
C LEU A 87 -5.21 -3.33 1.84
N THR A 88 -6.10 -3.71 0.93
CA THR A 88 -6.46 -2.87 -0.21
C THR A 88 -7.31 -1.65 0.15
N GLY A 89 -7.86 -1.60 1.37
CA GLY A 89 -8.74 -0.53 1.84
C GLY A 89 -10.05 -0.38 1.06
N ARG A 90 -10.35 -1.34 0.17
CA ARG A 90 -11.45 -1.27 -0.79
C ARG A 90 -12.75 -1.86 -0.28
N SER A 91 -12.67 -2.78 0.68
CA SER A 91 -13.82 -3.57 1.11
C SER A 91 -14.10 -3.39 2.59
N GLY A 92 -15.39 -3.46 2.93
CA GLY A 92 -15.85 -3.50 4.32
C GLY A 92 -15.65 -4.90 4.96
N TYR A 93 -16.08 -5.03 6.21
CA TYR A 93 -15.93 -6.25 7.00
C TYR A 93 -16.80 -7.40 6.52
N TYR A 94 -17.85 -7.14 5.73
CA TYR A 94 -18.76 -8.15 5.18
C TYR A 94 -18.04 -9.24 4.34
N ARG A 95 -16.81 -8.94 3.86
CA ARG A 95 -16.00 -9.92 3.10
C ARG A 95 -15.12 -10.80 3.98
N LEU A 96 -15.09 -10.55 5.26
CA LEU A 96 -14.34 -11.35 6.21
C LEU A 96 -15.26 -12.41 6.82
N GLU A 97 -14.76 -13.62 6.96
CA GLU A 97 -15.51 -14.74 7.51
C GLU A 97 -16.06 -14.45 8.91
N TYR A 98 -15.29 -13.74 9.76
CA TYR A 98 -15.68 -13.28 11.11
C TYR A 98 -15.79 -11.76 11.19
N GLY A 99 -16.02 -11.08 10.06
CA GLY A 99 -15.79 -9.65 9.94
C GLY A 99 -16.72 -8.75 10.69
N MET A 100 -17.98 -9.13 10.87
CA MET A 100 -18.96 -8.29 11.58
C MET A 100 -18.64 -8.15 13.07
N ALA A 101 -18.14 -9.20 13.73
CA ALA A 101 -17.81 -9.16 15.14
C ALA A 101 -16.39 -8.61 15.41
N TYR A 102 -15.40 -9.10 14.69
CA TYR A 102 -13.98 -8.82 14.94
C TYR A 102 -13.33 -7.86 13.94
N GLY A 103 -14.08 -7.37 12.97
CA GLY A 103 -13.58 -6.51 11.89
C GLY A 103 -12.78 -5.30 12.36
N PRO A 104 -13.28 -4.49 13.33
CA PRO A 104 -12.54 -3.35 13.84
C PRO A 104 -11.22 -3.74 14.51
N LEU A 105 -11.20 -4.83 15.28
CA LEU A 105 -10.01 -5.32 15.97
C LEU A 105 -8.95 -5.79 14.96
N ILE A 106 -9.39 -6.54 13.95
CA ILE A 106 -8.50 -7.01 12.86
C ILE A 106 -7.95 -5.81 12.10
N ARG A 107 -8.77 -4.81 11.80
CA ARG A 107 -8.33 -3.58 11.12
C ARG A 107 -7.33 -2.79 11.97
N LEU A 108 -7.56 -2.69 13.26
CA LEU A 108 -6.60 -2.07 14.16
C LEU A 108 -5.25 -2.81 14.14
N GLY A 109 -5.28 -4.14 14.19
CA GLY A 109 -4.08 -4.97 14.03
C GLY A 109 -3.35 -4.72 12.72
N VAL A 110 -4.10 -4.63 11.59
CA VAL A 110 -3.54 -4.29 10.29
C VAL A 110 -2.89 -2.90 10.31
N TYR A 111 -3.50 -1.90 10.93
CA TYR A 111 -2.91 -0.57 11.07
C TYR A 111 -1.59 -0.61 11.86
N VAL A 112 -1.58 -1.26 13.02
CA VAL A 112 -0.37 -1.36 13.86
C VAL A 112 0.78 -2.01 13.07
N ILE A 113 0.51 -3.13 12.40
CA ILE A 113 1.51 -3.82 11.57
C ILE A 113 1.96 -2.94 10.41
N SER A 114 1.04 -2.27 9.73
CA SER A 114 1.36 -1.42 8.58
C SER A 114 2.19 -0.21 9.00
N PHE A 115 1.86 0.47 10.10
CA PHE A 115 2.68 1.56 10.64
C PHE A 115 4.08 1.09 11.01
N PHE A 116 4.17 -0.08 11.67
CA PHE A 116 5.44 -0.68 12.02
C PHE A 116 6.30 -0.94 10.77
N ILE A 117 5.72 -1.56 9.74
CA ILE A 117 6.42 -1.88 8.49
C ILE A 117 6.86 -0.61 7.77
N VAL A 118 5.98 0.41 7.67
CA VAL A 118 6.32 1.70 7.06
C VAL A 118 7.49 2.35 7.80
N PHE A 119 7.45 2.36 9.13
CA PHE A 119 8.53 2.92 9.95
C PHE A 119 9.86 2.16 9.75
N MET A 120 9.82 0.83 9.74
CA MET A 120 11.00 0.01 9.47
C MET A 120 11.53 0.22 8.05
N PHE A 121 10.66 0.34 7.07
CA PHE A 121 11.04 0.63 5.68
C PHE A 121 11.73 1.99 5.55
N LEU A 122 11.19 3.02 6.18
CA LEU A 122 11.80 4.35 6.22
C LEU A 122 13.19 4.33 6.87
N SER A 123 13.41 3.46 7.86
CA SER A 123 14.70 3.34 8.56
C SER A 123 15.84 2.84 7.67
N ILE A 124 15.52 2.08 6.62
CA ILE A 124 16.50 1.52 5.69
C ILE A 124 16.74 2.45 4.49
N MET A 125 15.86 3.41 4.27
CA MET A 125 15.97 4.29 3.10
C MET A 125 17.30 5.06 3.09
N PRO A 126 18.03 5.02 1.96
CA PRO A 126 19.29 5.73 1.83
C PRO A 126 19.06 7.25 1.79
N LYS A 127 19.85 8.01 2.56
CA LYS A 127 19.79 9.48 2.58
C LYS A 127 20.38 10.13 1.33
N ARG A 128 21.20 9.40 0.56
CA ARG A 128 21.85 9.91 -0.65
C ARG A 128 20.89 9.80 -1.83
N ARG A 129 20.92 10.81 -2.70
CA ARG A 129 20.15 10.78 -3.95
C ARG A 129 20.73 9.70 -4.87
N PHE A 130 19.95 8.69 -5.14
CA PHE A 130 20.22 7.62 -6.09
C PHE A 130 19.41 7.82 -7.37
N ILE A 131 19.72 7.04 -8.40
CA ILE A 131 18.91 6.99 -9.64
C ILE A 131 17.44 6.69 -9.29
N LEU A 132 17.20 5.79 -8.33
CA LEU A 132 15.86 5.48 -7.82
C LEU A 132 15.15 6.69 -7.19
N SER A 133 15.87 7.65 -6.61
CA SER A 133 15.26 8.89 -6.09
C SER A 133 14.68 9.75 -7.21
N LYS A 134 15.31 9.79 -8.38
CA LYS A 134 14.78 10.50 -9.56
C LYS A 134 13.51 9.83 -10.07
N ILE A 135 13.49 8.48 -10.10
CA ILE A 135 12.30 7.71 -10.44
C ILE A 135 11.18 7.98 -9.42
N GLY A 136 11.52 7.98 -8.12
CA GLY A 136 10.57 8.28 -7.05
C GLY A 136 9.93 9.67 -7.15
N GLN A 137 10.68 10.69 -7.59
CA GLN A 137 10.13 12.03 -7.82
C GLN A 137 9.09 12.07 -8.93
N ARG A 138 9.20 11.16 -9.90
CA ARG A 138 8.27 11.02 -11.03
C ARG A 138 7.16 10.00 -10.76
N SER A 139 7.19 9.29 -9.62
CA SER A 139 6.24 8.23 -9.31
C SER A 139 4.78 8.70 -9.29
N LEU A 140 4.52 9.95 -8.88
CA LEU A 140 3.19 10.52 -8.90
C LEU A 140 2.65 10.65 -10.33
N SER A 141 3.47 11.13 -11.26
CA SER A 141 3.10 11.23 -12.67
C SER A 141 2.82 9.86 -13.26
N VAL A 142 3.71 8.88 -12.97
CA VAL A 142 3.51 7.49 -13.39
C VAL A 142 2.21 6.93 -12.81
N TYR A 143 1.92 7.20 -11.53
CA TYR A 143 0.69 6.76 -10.88
C TYR A 143 -0.56 7.36 -11.52
N VAL A 144 -0.55 8.63 -11.91
CA VAL A 144 -1.70 9.27 -12.58
C VAL A 144 -1.87 8.72 -14.00
N PHE A 145 -0.78 8.63 -14.75
CA PHE A 145 -0.85 8.25 -16.16
C PHE A 145 -0.99 6.74 -16.41
N HIS A 146 -0.60 5.87 -15.46
CA HIS A 146 -0.73 4.42 -15.66
C HIS A 146 -2.17 3.98 -15.95
N TYR A 147 -3.16 4.67 -15.40
CA TYR A 147 -4.57 4.39 -15.63
C TYR A 147 -4.98 4.64 -17.09
N VAL A 148 -4.43 5.69 -17.70
CA VAL A 148 -4.65 5.99 -19.13
C VAL A 148 -4.09 4.86 -19.99
N PHE A 149 -2.88 4.38 -19.68
CA PHE A 149 -2.27 3.26 -20.41
C PHE A 149 -3.04 1.95 -20.23
N ILE A 150 -3.52 1.67 -19.02
CA ILE A 150 -4.39 0.50 -18.76
C ILE A 150 -5.68 0.61 -19.58
N TYR A 151 -6.29 1.80 -19.64
CA TYR A 151 -7.51 2.01 -20.40
C TYR A 151 -7.28 1.82 -21.89
N ILE A 152 -6.21 2.39 -22.45
CA ILE A 152 -5.81 2.20 -23.85
C ILE A 152 -5.54 0.72 -24.16
N TYR A 153 -4.83 0.03 -23.25
CA TYR A 153 -4.58 -1.40 -23.39
C TYR A 153 -5.87 -2.22 -23.38
N MET A 154 -6.81 -1.92 -22.50
CA MET A 154 -8.11 -2.60 -22.43
C MET A 154 -9.02 -2.26 -23.63
N ALA A 155 -8.97 -1.04 -24.14
CA ALA A 155 -9.70 -0.63 -25.33
C ALA A 155 -9.14 -1.26 -26.60
N SER A 156 -7.83 -1.57 -26.61
CA SER A 156 -7.19 -2.28 -27.71
C SER A 156 -7.52 -3.77 -27.65
N SER A 157 -7.58 -4.43 -28.83
CA SER A 157 -7.74 -5.89 -28.90
C SER A 157 -6.55 -6.67 -28.32
N LEU A 158 -5.47 -5.99 -27.94
CA LEU A 158 -4.23 -6.59 -27.45
C LEU A 158 -4.44 -7.37 -26.15
N TYR A 159 -5.33 -6.94 -25.25
CA TYR A 159 -5.59 -7.62 -23.98
C TYR A 159 -6.22 -9.01 -24.18
N LYS A 160 -6.91 -9.23 -25.29
CA LYS A 160 -7.47 -10.55 -25.67
C LYS A 160 -6.44 -11.42 -26.36
N TYR A 161 -5.64 -10.79 -27.23
CA TYR A 161 -4.67 -11.48 -28.09
C TYR A 161 -3.42 -11.96 -27.33
N LEU A 162 -2.85 -11.13 -26.46
CA LEU A 162 -1.62 -11.44 -25.73
C LEU A 162 -1.73 -12.64 -24.78
N PRO A 163 -2.75 -12.76 -23.93
CA PRO A 163 -2.92 -13.95 -23.08
C PRO A 163 -3.18 -15.22 -23.90
N TYR A 164 -3.90 -15.11 -25.01
CA TYR A 164 -4.15 -16.25 -25.89
C TYR A 164 -2.87 -16.76 -26.56
N LYS A 165 -2.07 -15.84 -27.12
CA LYS A 165 -0.85 -16.21 -27.84
C LYS A 165 0.31 -16.57 -26.90
N TYR A 166 0.36 -15.95 -25.71
CA TYR A 166 1.44 -16.12 -24.73
C TYR A 166 0.90 -16.31 -23.31
N PRO A 167 0.24 -17.44 -23.00
CA PRO A 167 -0.48 -17.63 -21.73
C PRO A 167 0.40 -17.48 -20.47
N ASN A 168 1.70 -17.83 -20.58
CA ASN A 168 2.62 -17.76 -19.44
C ASN A 168 3.56 -16.54 -19.43
N LYS A 169 3.51 -15.68 -20.45
CA LYS A 169 4.46 -14.57 -20.63
C LYS A 169 3.80 -13.19 -20.76
N TRP A 170 2.48 -13.12 -20.75
CA TRP A 170 1.74 -11.86 -20.94
C TRP A 170 2.08 -10.79 -19.88
N TRP A 171 2.43 -11.20 -18.68
CA TRP A 171 2.86 -10.30 -17.61
C TRP A 171 4.15 -9.53 -17.94
N LEU A 172 5.04 -10.10 -18.78
CA LEU A 172 6.26 -9.41 -19.25
C LEU A 172 5.91 -8.15 -20.04
N PHE A 173 4.82 -8.17 -20.81
CA PHE A 173 4.36 -6.99 -21.55
C PHE A 173 3.88 -5.88 -20.60
N ILE A 174 3.19 -6.24 -19.51
CA ILE A 174 2.76 -5.28 -18.49
C ILE A 174 3.98 -4.66 -17.82
N VAL A 175 4.98 -5.46 -17.47
CA VAL A 175 6.23 -4.99 -16.89
C VAL A 175 6.97 -4.08 -17.87
N ALA A 176 7.07 -4.47 -19.15
CA ALA A 176 7.71 -3.65 -20.18
C ALA A 176 7.01 -2.30 -20.36
N ILE A 177 5.67 -2.29 -20.43
CA ILE A 177 4.87 -1.06 -20.48
C ILE A 177 5.13 -0.20 -19.24
N GLY A 178 5.14 -0.79 -18.04
CA GLY A 178 5.45 -0.08 -16.80
C GLY A 178 6.83 0.58 -16.83
N ILE A 179 7.85 -0.12 -17.32
CA ILE A 179 9.21 0.41 -17.50
C ILE A 179 9.19 1.59 -18.50
N VAL A 180 8.59 1.42 -19.67
CA VAL A 180 8.50 2.47 -20.70
C VAL A 180 7.81 3.72 -20.14
N VAL A 181 6.67 3.56 -19.48
CA VAL A 181 5.95 4.69 -18.83
C VAL A 181 6.83 5.40 -17.81
N THR A 182 7.59 4.64 -17.00
CA THR A 182 8.50 5.22 -16.01
C THR A 182 9.64 6.04 -16.64
N PHE A 183 10.09 5.67 -17.85
CA PHE A 183 11.13 6.42 -18.56
C PHE A 183 10.60 7.61 -19.34
N ILE A 184 9.34 7.58 -19.78
CA ILE A 184 8.71 8.67 -20.53
C ILE A 184 8.23 9.79 -19.61
N CYS A 185 7.72 9.45 -18.43
CA CYS A 185 7.25 10.42 -17.44
C CYS A 185 8.38 10.91 -16.53
#